data_ade85715fec1fca5dbb277de82a84a28
#
_entry.id   ade85715fec1fca5dbb277de82a84a28
#
_cell.length_a   1.000
_cell.length_b   1.000
_cell.length_c   1.000
_cell.angle_alpha   90.00
_cell.angle_beta   90.00
_cell.angle_gamma   90.00
#
_symmetry.space_group_name_H-M   'P 1'
#
loop_
_entity.id
_entity.type
_entity.pdbx_description
1 polymer ?
#
loop_
_entity_poly.entity_id
_entity_poly.type
_entity_poly.pdbx_seq_one_letter_code
_entity_poly.pdbx_strand_id
1 'polypeptide(L)'
;SGKSSFAVFLSHLLSNEKHPARKAAYQVLGKSSKELLNSYSLLVDNNSGYCVVLLTGSPDSLSKSLVSALSRSANIIWETRKGKKPEVLKILSHYASQDEPPKVGEILDAIQALQNALQKINYSGILIAIDELGKFLEYEARHYGANDIFLLQSLAELAFAKHGVKLALVVMLHQSIEQYARGLGETLKAEWAKVQGRFESIPFLDTSEQTLRIVAAAIKKDLTKKEEKVVKAKISIQVGVLIKNNALPSTLEKESAERLFYDCYPLHPLSALVLPILCQKVAQNERTLFSYLGSKETHGFVDSLTKCENLGDQIQPWEVYEYFIRNQPVATSDHYTHRRWAEVVTAVERLGDAEFESIQ
;
A
#
# COMPACT_ATOMS: atom_id res chain seq x y z
N SER A 1 1.54 -4.75 -0.02
CA SER A 1 0.39 -3.94 0.09
C SER A 1 0.62 -2.44 0.19
N GLY A 2 1.17 -1.76 1.12
CA GLY A 2 1.48 -0.30 1.14
C GLY A 2 0.51 0.71 0.45
N LYS A 3 -0.55 0.24 -0.24
CA LYS A 3 -1.49 1.07 -1.00
C LYS A 3 -2.20 2.10 -0.12
N SER A 4 -2.75 1.66 1.02
CA SER A 4 -3.39 2.57 1.98
C SER A 4 -2.40 3.58 2.57
N SER A 5 -1.17 3.16 2.85
CA SER A 5 -0.10 4.06 3.32
C SER A 5 0.27 5.08 2.23
N PHE A 6 0.28 4.68 0.97
CA PHE A 6 0.48 5.59 -0.16
C PHE A 6 -0.67 6.59 -0.28
N ALA A 7 -1.94 6.16 -0.11
CA ALA A 7 -3.08 7.08 -0.11
C ALA A 7 -2.96 8.13 0.98
N VAL A 8 -2.60 7.72 2.20
CA VAL A 8 -2.38 8.64 3.33
C VAL A 8 -1.22 9.59 3.03
N PHE A 9 -0.10 9.09 2.53
CA PHE A 9 1.04 9.91 2.15
C PHE A 9 0.67 10.94 1.08
N LEU A 10 0.00 10.51 0.01
CA LEU A 10 -0.45 11.39 -1.07
C LEU A 10 -1.44 12.44 -0.56
N SER A 11 -2.36 12.04 0.32
CA SER A 11 -3.33 12.96 0.92
C SER A 11 -2.65 14.07 1.74
N HIS A 12 -1.62 13.72 2.51
CA HIS A 12 -0.84 14.69 3.27
C HIS A 12 0.01 15.58 2.36
N LEU A 13 0.64 14.98 1.35
CA LEU A 13 1.46 15.72 0.39
C LEU A 13 0.66 16.79 -0.35
N LEU A 14 -0.57 16.48 -0.78
CA LEU A 14 -1.46 17.38 -1.50
C LEU A 14 -2.35 18.26 -0.59
N SER A 15 -2.35 18.06 0.72
CA SER A 15 -3.14 18.85 1.65
C SER A 15 -2.73 20.33 1.67
N ASN A 16 -3.47 21.15 2.40
CA ASN A 16 -3.17 22.56 2.58
C ASN A 16 -1.75 22.77 3.12
N GLU A 17 -1.03 23.78 2.63
CA GLU A 17 0.36 24.09 3.04
C GLU A 17 0.53 24.31 4.55
N LYS A 18 -0.53 24.80 5.23
CA LYS A 18 -0.55 25.00 6.69
C LYS A 18 -0.75 23.71 7.47
N HIS A 19 -1.07 22.60 6.79
CA HIS A 19 -1.29 21.33 7.47
C HIS A 19 0.05 20.72 7.92
N PRO A 20 0.24 20.42 9.22
CA PRO A 20 1.54 19.97 9.75
C PRO A 20 2.07 18.70 9.07
N ALA A 21 1.20 17.78 8.70
CA ALA A 21 1.57 16.54 8.03
C ALA A 21 2.10 16.77 6.60
N ARG A 22 1.73 17.87 5.91
CA ARG A 22 2.29 18.20 4.59
C ARG A 22 3.79 18.43 4.66
N LYS A 23 4.26 19.16 5.66
CA LYS A 23 5.71 19.40 5.85
C LYS A 23 6.47 18.10 6.08
N ALA A 24 5.91 17.19 6.87
CA ALA A 24 6.50 15.87 7.09
C ALA A 24 6.52 15.03 5.80
N ALA A 25 5.43 14.98 5.04
CA ALA A 25 5.37 14.28 3.76
C ALA A 25 6.37 14.85 2.73
N TYR A 26 6.50 16.18 2.67
CA TYR A 26 7.47 16.86 1.82
C TYR A 26 8.92 16.49 2.18
N GLN A 27 9.24 16.42 3.47
CA GLN A 27 10.57 15.98 3.94
C GLN A 27 10.85 14.52 3.59
N VAL A 28 9.85 13.64 3.71
CA VAL A 28 9.98 12.22 3.31
C VAL A 28 10.25 12.12 1.81
N LEU A 29 9.49 12.84 0.98
CA LEU A 29 9.69 12.86 -0.48
C LEU A 29 11.10 13.33 -0.84
N GLY A 30 11.57 14.42 -0.24
CA GLY A 30 12.90 14.99 -0.51
C GLY A 30 14.06 14.08 -0.08
N LYS A 31 13.87 13.28 0.97
CA LYS A 31 14.85 12.25 1.37
C LYS A 31 14.88 11.07 0.40
N SER A 32 13.74 10.75 -0.20
CA SER A 32 13.62 9.62 -1.13
C SER A 32 14.11 9.97 -2.54
N SER A 33 13.72 11.13 -3.06
CA SER A 33 14.10 11.58 -4.40
C SER A 33 14.00 13.10 -4.53
N LYS A 34 15.13 13.73 -4.83
CA LYS A 34 15.17 15.17 -5.14
C LYS A 34 14.47 15.51 -6.46
N GLU A 35 14.53 14.60 -7.42
CA GLU A 35 13.89 14.76 -8.73
C GLU A 35 12.38 14.78 -8.60
N LEU A 36 11.81 13.81 -7.85
CA LEU A 36 10.37 13.79 -7.55
C LEU A 36 9.94 15.01 -6.76
N LEU A 37 10.78 15.49 -5.84
CA LEU A 37 10.50 16.71 -5.10
C LEU A 37 10.41 17.93 -6.00
N ASN A 38 11.34 18.07 -6.95
CA ASN A 38 11.34 19.16 -7.93
C ASN A 38 10.10 19.08 -8.84
N SER A 39 9.79 17.89 -9.36
CA SER A 39 8.59 17.67 -10.19
C SER A 39 7.31 18.00 -9.44
N TYR A 40 7.22 17.58 -8.16
CA TYR A 40 6.10 17.92 -7.31
C TYR A 40 5.97 19.44 -7.08
N SER A 41 7.08 20.13 -6.85
CA SER A 41 7.10 21.58 -6.64
C SER A 41 6.57 22.36 -7.86
N LEU A 42 6.76 21.83 -9.07
CA LEU A 42 6.22 22.39 -10.30
C LEU A 42 4.70 22.16 -10.44
N LEU A 43 4.17 21.09 -9.84
CA LEU A 43 2.74 20.73 -9.91
C LEU A 43 1.90 21.50 -8.88
N VAL A 44 2.48 21.86 -7.75
CA VAL A 44 1.81 22.49 -6.62
C VAL A 44 2.40 23.90 -6.43
N ASP A 45 2.15 24.76 -7.42
CA ASP A 45 2.44 26.18 -7.28
C ASP A 45 1.82 26.74 -5.98
N ASN A 46 2.38 27.77 -5.41
CA ASN A 46 2.04 28.55 -4.20
C ASN A 46 0.55 28.61 -3.78
N ASN A 47 -0.20 27.56 -4.04
CA ASN A 47 -1.63 27.41 -3.86
C ASN A 47 -1.95 26.75 -2.51
N SER A 48 -3.19 26.92 -2.06
CA SER A 48 -3.68 26.36 -0.78
C SER A 48 -3.74 24.82 -0.74
N GLY A 49 -3.23 24.10 -1.75
CA GLY A 49 -3.28 22.64 -1.85
C GLY A 49 -4.58 22.12 -2.45
N TYR A 50 -4.89 20.86 -2.23
CA TYR A 50 -6.09 20.19 -2.72
C TYR A 50 -7.14 20.03 -1.62
N CYS A 51 -8.41 20.06 -2.01
CA CYS A 51 -9.49 19.54 -1.17
C CYS A 51 -9.38 18.01 -1.18
N VAL A 52 -8.94 17.43 -0.07
CA VAL A 52 -8.70 15.99 0.05
C VAL A 52 -9.97 15.30 0.52
N VAL A 53 -10.48 14.37 -0.29
CA VAL A 53 -11.67 13.54 -0.05
C VAL A 53 -11.25 12.09 0.03
N LEU A 54 -11.28 11.52 1.24
CA LEU A 54 -10.87 10.15 1.49
C LEU A 54 -12.09 9.27 1.75
N LEU A 55 -12.12 8.12 1.04
CA LEU A 55 -13.11 7.06 1.24
C LEU A 55 -12.38 5.75 1.51
N THR A 56 -12.98 4.95 2.38
CA THR A 56 -12.58 3.55 2.58
C THR A 56 -13.77 2.67 2.22
N GLY A 57 -13.52 1.62 1.47
CA GLY A 57 -14.55 0.68 1.04
C GLY A 57 -15.38 0.13 2.18
N SER A 58 -16.68 0.18 2.02
CA SER A 58 -17.69 -0.38 2.91
C SER A 58 -18.72 -1.13 2.07
N PRO A 59 -19.48 -2.06 2.65
CA PRO A 59 -20.60 -2.73 1.96
C PRO A 59 -21.81 -1.79 1.87
N ASP A 60 -21.67 -0.69 1.14
CA ASP A 60 -22.69 0.36 0.93
C ASP A 60 -22.47 0.98 -0.46
N SER A 61 -23.38 1.86 -0.90
CA SER A 61 -23.26 2.60 -2.16
C SER A 61 -22.07 3.56 -2.14
N LEU A 62 -21.30 3.53 -3.21
CA LEU A 62 -20.21 4.49 -3.45
C LEU A 62 -20.76 5.93 -3.53
N SER A 63 -21.89 6.11 -4.19
CA SER A 63 -22.57 7.41 -4.36
C SER A 63 -22.85 8.07 -3.02
N LYS A 64 -23.45 7.32 -2.07
CA LYS A 64 -23.74 7.79 -0.72
C LYS A 64 -22.49 8.14 0.08
N SER A 65 -21.51 7.23 0.03
CA SER A 65 -20.22 7.40 0.73
C SER A 65 -19.44 8.60 0.20
N LEU A 66 -19.43 8.79 -1.13
CA LEU A 66 -18.74 9.90 -1.79
C LEU A 66 -19.33 11.25 -1.40
N VAL A 67 -20.66 11.40 -1.47
CA VAL A 67 -21.33 12.65 -1.12
C VAL A 67 -21.08 13.01 0.35
N SER A 68 -21.14 12.04 1.24
CA SER A 68 -20.84 12.23 2.67
C SER A 68 -19.40 12.69 2.90
N ALA A 69 -18.44 12.10 2.18
CA ALA A 69 -17.03 12.49 2.26
C ALA A 69 -16.77 13.86 1.65
N LEU A 70 -17.39 14.19 0.49
CA LEU A 70 -17.32 15.52 -0.13
C LEU A 70 -17.86 16.60 0.80
N SER A 71 -19.05 16.38 1.37
CA SER A 71 -19.67 17.31 2.33
C SER A 71 -18.75 17.60 3.50
N ARG A 72 -18.19 16.55 4.11
CA ARG A 72 -17.30 16.64 5.26
C ARG A 72 -16.02 17.42 4.92
N SER A 73 -15.34 17.04 3.85
CA SER A 73 -14.09 17.68 3.43
C SER A 73 -14.29 19.13 3.02
N ALA A 74 -15.36 19.43 2.31
CA ALA A 74 -15.71 20.79 1.93
C ALA A 74 -16.02 21.66 3.17
N ASN A 75 -16.86 21.18 4.09
CA ASN A 75 -17.20 21.94 5.29
C ASN A 75 -15.96 22.30 6.13
N ILE A 76 -15.00 21.38 6.32
CA ILE A 76 -13.74 21.63 7.04
C ILE A 76 -12.97 22.82 6.44
N ILE A 77 -12.92 22.93 5.10
CA ILE A 77 -12.22 24.04 4.43
C ILE A 77 -12.85 25.39 4.74
N TRP A 78 -14.18 25.47 4.81
CA TRP A 78 -14.88 26.73 5.05
C TRP A 78 -15.20 27.00 6.53
N GLU A 79 -14.94 26.06 7.43
CA GLU A 79 -15.18 26.21 8.85
C GLU A 79 -14.32 27.33 9.46
N THR A 80 -13.06 27.41 9.06
CA THR A 80 -12.09 28.39 9.56
C THR A 80 -12.06 29.69 8.76
N ARG A 81 -12.83 29.78 7.66
CA ARG A 81 -12.82 30.94 6.76
C ARG A 81 -13.94 31.94 7.13
N LYS A 82 -13.57 33.23 7.20
CA LYS A 82 -14.54 34.32 7.34
C LYS A 82 -15.20 34.64 5.98
N GLY A 83 -16.48 34.92 5.98
CA GLY A 83 -17.23 35.35 4.80
C GLY A 83 -18.41 34.43 4.46
N LYS A 84 -19.08 34.71 3.33
CA LYS A 84 -20.26 33.98 2.89
C LYS A 84 -19.83 32.57 2.40
N LYS A 85 -20.41 31.53 3.00
CA LYS A 85 -20.18 30.14 2.57
C LYS A 85 -20.81 29.90 1.20
N PRO A 86 -20.14 29.19 0.30
CA PRO A 86 -20.71 28.84 -1.02
C PRO A 86 -21.93 27.93 -0.88
N GLU A 87 -22.88 28.08 -1.79
CA GLU A 87 -24.15 27.36 -1.76
C GLU A 87 -23.97 25.84 -1.88
N VAL A 88 -22.94 25.41 -2.61
CA VAL A 88 -22.60 23.98 -2.77
C VAL A 88 -22.43 23.24 -1.44
N LEU A 89 -22.01 23.91 -0.37
CA LEU A 89 -21.91 23.30 0.96
C LEU A 89 -23.29 22.87 1.50
N LYS A 90 -24.32 23.69 1.26
CA LYS A 90 -25.70 23.34 1.63
C LYS A 90 -26.21 22.16 0.81
N ILE A 91 -25.94 22.18 -0.50
CA ILE A 91 -26.32 21.11 -1.42
C ILE A 91 -25.67 19.79 -0.99
N LEU A 92 -24.35 19.78 -0.77
CA LEU A 92 -23.62 18.58 -0.32
C LEU A 92 -24.08 18.09 1.05
N SER A 93 -24.38 19.02 1.98
CA SER A 93 -24.89 18.64 3.30
C SER A 93 -26.31 18.08 3.22
N HIS A 94 -27.15 18.62 2.34
CA HIS A 94 -28.48 18.09 2.07
C HIS A 94 -28.39 16.67 1.48
N TYR A 95 -27.60 16.45 0.45
CA TYR A 95 -27.40 15.12 -0.15
C TYR A 95 -26.83 14.12 0.85
N ALA A 96 -25.90 14.54 1.70
CA ALA A 96 -25.32 13.67 2.74
C ALA A 96 -26.30 13.28 3.83
N SER A 97 -27.40 14.01 4.02
CA SER A 97 -28.44 13.72 5.02
C SER A 97 -29.57 12.86 4.47
N GLN A 98 -29.62 12.59 3.19
CA GLN A 98 -30.65 11.75 2.57
C GLN A 98 -30.32 10.25 2.72
N ASP A 99 -31.37 9.44 2.87
CA ASP A 99 -31.22 7.98 2.91
C ASP A 99 -30.89 7.42 1.52
N GLU A 100 -31.48 7.97 0.47
CA GLU A 100 -31.20 7.60 -0.90
C GLU A 100 -30.12 8.51 -1.48
N PRO A 101 -29.14 7.94 -2.21
CA PRO A 101 -28.09 8.74 -2.84
C PRO A 101 -28.69 9.60 -3.98
N PRO A 102 -28.16 10.81 -4.21
CA PRO A 102 -28.57 11.63 -5.34
C PRO A 102 -28.18 10.97 -6.67
N LYS A 103 -28.81 11.39 -7.75
CA LYS A 103 -28.48 10.90 -9.11
C LYS A 103 -27.04 11.26 -9.45
N VAL A 104 -26.41 10.44 -10.30
CA VAL A 104 -25.01 10.64 -10.72
C VAL A 104 -24.78 12.06 -11.28
N GLY A 105 -25.71 12.56 -12.12
CA GLY A 105 -25.61 13.93 -12.65
C GLY A 105 -25.56 14.99 -11.55
N GLU A 106 -26.39 14.87 -10.54
CA GLU A 106 -26.45 15.80 -9.40
C GLU A 106 -25.16 15.81 -8.59
N ILE A 107 -24.52 14.63 -8.46
CA ILE A 107 -23.21 14.48 -7.80
C ILE A 107 -22.13 15.20 -8.62
N LEU A 108 -22.13 15.01 -9.93
CA LEU A 108 -21.15 15.67 -10.83
C LEU A 108 -21.31 17.19 -10.82
N ASP A 109 -22.55 17.69 -10.89
CA ASP A 109 -22.85 19.12 -10.79
C ASP A 109 -22.36 19.71 -9.46
N ALA A 110 -22.57 18.99 -8.36
CA ALA A 110 -22.08 19.42 -7.06
C ALA A 110 -20.53 19.42 -6.99
N ILE A 111 -19.85 18.45 -7.62
CA ILE A 111 -18.37 18.45 -7.71
C ILE A 111 -17.89 19.63 -8.54
N GLN A 112 -18.51 19.94 -9.67
CA GLN A 112 -18.15 21.09 -10.51
C GLN A 112 -18.39 22.42 -9.78
N ALA A 113 -19.51 22.54 -9.05
CA ALA A 113 -19.78 23.70 -8.23
C ALA A 113 -18.75 23.85 -7.11
N LEU A 114 -18.30 22.75 -6.51
CA LEU A 114 -17.22 22.74 -5.52
C LEU A 114 -15.87 23.15 -6.14
N GLN A 115 -15.53 22.65 -7.33
CA GLN A 115 -14.33 23.07 -8.07
C GLN A 115 -14.33 24.59 -8.29
N ASN A 116 -15.43 25.16 -8.74
CA ASN A 116 -15.59 26.60 -8.95
C ASN A 116 -15.46 27.41 -7.63
N ALA A 117 -15.99 26.87 -6.55
CA ALA A 117 -15.87 27.51 -5.22
C ALA A 117 -14.42 27.44 -4.70
N LEU A 118 -13.72 26.34 -4.87
CA LEU A 118 -12.32 26.13 -4.49
C LEU A 118 -11.39 27.03 -5.30
N GLN A 119 -11.65 27.23 -6.58
CA GLN A 119 -10.87 28.13 -7.43
C GLN A 119 -10.87 29.56 -6.89
N LYS A 120 -12.03 30.05 -6.43
CA LYS A 120 -12.17 31.42 -5.84
C LYS A 120 -11.36 31.62 -4.55
N ILE A 121 -10.97 30.55 -3.90
CA ILE A 121 -10.17 30.58 -2.67
C ILE A 121 -8.77 30.01 -2.86
N ASN A 122 -8.32 29.94 -4.12
CA ASN A 122 -6.96 29.57 -4.55
C ASN A 122 -6.53 28.14 -4.18
N TYR A 123 -7.45 27.16 -4.22
CA TYR A 123 -7.12 25.76 -4.16
C TYR A 123 -6.68 25.24 -5.55
N SER A 124 -5.77 24.27 -5.55
CA SER A 124 -5.22 23.65 -6.77
C SER A 124 -6.16 22.62 -7.37
N GLY A 125 -6.98 21.95 -6.57
CA GLY A 125 -7.84 20.89 -7.04
C GLY A 125 -8.63 20.17 -5.95
N ILE A 126 -9.25 19.08 -6.37
CA ILE A 126 -9.88 18.08 -5.51
C ILE A 126 -9.11 16.78 -5.71
N LEU A 127 -8.70 16.12 -4.63
CA LEU A 127 -8.21 14.74 -4.63
C LEU A 127 -9.31 13.86 -4.07
N ILE A 128 -9.84 12.94 -4.86
CA ILE A 128 -10.70 11.86 -4.41
C ILE A 128 -9.85 10.60 -4.35
N ALA A 129 -9.62 10.05 -3.17
CA ALA A 129 -8.88 8.81 -2.98
C ALA A 129 -9.79 7.76 -2.34
N ILE A 130 -9.99 6.64 -3.03
CA ILE A 130 -10.87 5.55 -2.62
C ILE A 130 -10.00 4.33 -2.32
N ASP A 131 -9.82 4.02 -1.05
CA ASP A 131 -9.17 2.78 -0.63
C ASP A 131 -10.19 1.64 -0.58
N GLU A 132 -9.75 0.43 -0.88
CA GLU A 132 -10.60 -0.77 -0.92
C GLU A 132 -11.87 -0.61 -1.80
N LEU A 133 -11.73 0.02 -2.98
CA LEU A 133 -12.84 0.19 -3.92
C LEU A 133 -13.59 -1.13 -4.20
N GLY A 134 -12.92 -2.28 -4.11
CA GLY A 134 -13.51 -3.59 -4.34
C GLY A 134 -14.76 -3.87 -3.50
N LYS A 135 -14.86 -3.32 -2.28
CA LYS A 135 -16.06 -3.52 -1.44
C LYS A 135 -17.29 -2.82 -2.00
N PHE A 136 -17.13 -1.64 -2.59
CA PHE A 136 -18.21 -0.95 -3.30
C PHE A 136 -18.61 -1.72 -4.57
N LEU A 137 -17.62 -2.25 -5.31
CA LEU A 137 -17.89 -3.06 -6.49
C LEU A 137 -18.62 -4.37 -6.15
N GLU A 138 -18.27 -5.02 -5.05
CA GLU A 138 -18.97 -6.21 -4.56
C GLU A 138 -20.41 -5.88 -4.12
N TYR A 139 -20.62 -4.71 -3.53
CA TYR A 139 -21.95 -4.23 -3.17
C TYR A 139 -22.81 -4.00 -4.43
N GLU A 140 -22.26 -3.28 -5.41
CA GLU A 140 -22.91 -3.01 -6.70
C GLU A 140 -23.27 -4.31 -7.43
N ALA A 141 -22.37 -5.30 -7.43
CA ALA A 141 -22.61 -6.59 -8.07
C ALA A 141 -23.78 -7.37 -7.46
N ARG A 142 -24.12 -7.11 -6.20
CA ARG A 142 -25.22 -7.76 -5.48
C ARG A 142 -26.52 -6.95 -5.48
N HIS A 143 -26.42 -5.65 -5.69
CA HIS A 143 -27.56 -4.70 -5.62
C HIS A 143 -27.70 -3.99 -6.97
N TYR A 144 -28.33 -4.65 -7.94
CA TYR A 144 -28.55 -4.11 -9.27
C TYR A 144 -29.28 -2.76 -9.20
N GLY A 145 -28.68 -1.72 -9.80
CA GLY A 145 -29.31 -0.41 -9.93
C GLY A 145 -28.71 0.70 -9.06
N ALA A 146 -27.68 0.43 -8.27
CA ALA A 146 -26.99 1.47 -7.52
C ALA A 146 -26.24 2.47 -8.41
N ASN A 147 -25.98 2.13 -9.69
CA ASN A 147 -25.28 2.97 -10.68
C ASN A 147 -23.89 3.46 -10.29
N ASP A 148 -23.24 2.80 -9.33
CA ASP A 148 -21.91 3.20 -8.83
C ASP A 148 -20.82 3.00 -9.88
N ILE A 149 -20.97 2.02 -10.79
CA ILE A 149 -20.08 1.82 -11.95
C ILE A 149 -20.18 3.01 -12.90
N PHE A 150 -21.40 3.49 -13.18
CA PHE A 150 -21.58 4.68 -14.02
C PHE A 150 -21.04 5.94 -13.36
N LEU A 151 -21.15 6.06 -12.02
CA LEU A 151 -20.52 7.15 -11.28
C LEU A 151 -19.00 7.12 -11.42
N LEU A 152 -18.35 5.95 -11.26
CA LEU A 152 -16.90 5.82 -11.45
C LEU A 152 -16.45 6.23 -12.86
N GLN A 153 -17.19 5.82 -13.88
CA GLN A 153 -16.94 6.23 -15.27
C GLN A 153 -17.01 7.74 -15.40
N SER A 154 -18.09 8.34 -14.91
CA SER A 154 -18.34 9.77 -15.02
C SER A 154 -17.32 10.60 -14.24
N LEU A 155 -16.87 10.13 -13.06
CA LEU A 155 -15.78 10.76 -12.31
C LEU A 155 -14.45 10.72 -13.06
N ALA A 156 -14.13 9.59 -13.71
CA ALA A 156 -12.93 9.49 -14.52
C ALA A 156 -13.00 10.45 -15.73
N GLU A 157 -14.13 10.56 -16.40
CA GLU A 157 -14.35 11.52 -17.49
C GLU A 157 -14.23 12.97 -17.00
N LEU A 158 -14.81 13.29 -15.84
CA LEU A 158 -14.70 14.62 -15.22
C LEU A 158 -13.25 14.96 -14.85
N ALA A 159 -12.45 13.98 -14.45
CA ALA A 159 -11.04 14.18 -14.14
C ALA A 159 -10.21 14.57 -15.37
N PHE A 160 -10.61 14.14 -16.56
CA PHE A 160 -9.99 14.57 -17.84
C PHE A 160 -10.51 15.91 -18.34
N ALA A 161 -11.67 16.35 -17.89
CA ALA A 161 -12.27 17.60 -18.32
C ALA A 161 -11.47 18.80 -17.78
N LYS A 162 -11.18 19.77 -18.64
CA LYS A 162 -10.42 21.00 -18.27
C LYS A 162 -11.36 22.09 -17.72
N HIS A 163 -12.19 21.77 -16.75
CA HIS A 163 -13.10 22.73 -16.11
C HIS A 163 -12.68 23.02 -14.68
N GLY A 164 -12.57 24.31 -14.34
CA GLY A 164 -12.25 24.76 -12.98
C GLY A 164 -10.88 24.28 -12.47
N VAL A 165 -10.78 24.01 -11.17
CA VAL A 165 -9.59 23.40 -10.59
C VAL A 165 -9.51 21.90 -10.92
N LYS A 166 -8.31 21.33 -10.87
CA LYS A 166 -8.06 19.92 -11.23
C LYS A 166 -8.84 18.96 -10.35
N LEU A 167 -9.31 17.86 -10.94
CA LEU A 167 -9.81 16.69 -10.21
C LEU A 167 -8.81 15.54 -10.37
N ALA A 168 -8.30 15.03 -9.28
CA ALA A 168 -7.48 13.83 -9.24
C ALA A 168 -8.29 12.69 -8.59
N LEU A 169 -8.46 11.58 -9.32
CA LEU A 169 -9.15 10.39 -8.84
C LEU A 169 -8.15 9.25 -8.69
N VAL A 170 -7.97 8.75 -7.48
CA VAL A 170 -7.07 7.64 -7.16
C VAL A 170 -7.87 6.54 -6.52
N VAL A 171 -7.87 5.36 -7.11
CA VAL A 171 -8.59 4.19 -6.60
C VAL A 171 -7.62 3.05 -6.30
N MET A 172 -7.84 2.33 -5.20
CA MET A 172 -7.01 1.22 -4.79
C MET A 172 -7.81 -0.06 -4.79
N LEU A 173 -7.27 -1.06 -5.47
CA LEU A 173 -7.88 -2.38 -5.65
C LEU A 173 -6.89 -3.47 -5.24
N HIS A 174 -7.41 -4.59 -4.70
CA HIS A 174 -6.61 -5.79 -4.44
C HIS A 174 -6.46 -6.67 -5.68
N GLN A 175 -7.44 -6.59 -6.58
CA GLN A 175 -7.50 -7.34 -7.85
C GLN A 175 -8.06 -6.43 -8.95
N SER A 176 -8.00 -6.86 -10.20
CA SER A 176 -8.56 -6.09 -11.31
C SER A 176 -10.08 -5.93 -11.20
N ILE A 177 -10.64 -4.88 -11.79
CA ILE A 177 -12.09 -4.64 -11.81
C ILE A 177 -12.82 -5.84 -12.42
N GLU A 178 -12.27 -6.45 -13.47
CA GLU A 178 -12.84 -7.64 -14.13
C GLU A 178 -13.03 -8.84 -13.18
N GLN A 179 -12.18 -8.98 -12.18
CA GLN A 179 -12.30 -10.08 -11.22
C GLN A 179 -13.51 -9.91 -10.29
N TYR A 180 -13.87 -8.67 -9.97
CA TYR A 180 -15.11 -8.36 -9.22
C TYR A 180 -16.37 -8.58 -10.07
N ALA A 181 -16.24 -8.49 -11.40
CA ALA A 181 -17.32 -8.77 -12.35
C ALA A 181 -17.57 -10.27 -12.57
N ARG A 182 -16.83 -11.17 -11.95
CA ARG A 182 -17.06 -12.62 -12.05
C ARG A 182 -18.44 -12.96 -11.52
N GLY A 183 -19.23 -13.66 -12.34
CA GLY A 183 -20.62 -14.00 -12.01
C GLY A 183 -21.66 -13.02 -12.55
N LEU A 184 -21.27 -11.85 -13.07
CA LEU A 184 -22.16 -10.94 -13.78
C LEU A 184 -22.42 -11.42 -15.23
N GLY A 185 -23.52 -11.00 -15.83
CA GLY A 185 -23.80 -11.25 -17.25
C GLY A 185 -22.80 -10.53 -18.17
N GLU A 186 -22.63 -11.04 -19.40
CA GLU A 186 -21.63 -10.52 -20.34
C GLU A 186 -21.77 -9.03 -20.64
N THR A 187 -22.98 -8.50 -20.70
CA THR A 187 -23.25 -7.07 -20.91
C THR A 187 -22.66 -6.22 -19.79
N LEU A 188 -22.89 -6.61 -18.52
CA LEU A 188 -22.36 -5.89 -17.36
C LEU A 188 -20.84 -6.00 -17.28
N LYS A 189 -20.26 -7.16 -17.59
CA LYS A 189 -18.80 -7.32 -17.69
C LYS A 189 -18.19 -6.37 -18.69
N ALA A 190 -18.81 -6.21 -19.87
CA ALA A 190 -18.35 -5.29 -20.88
C ALA A 190 -18.41 -3.82 -20.44
N GLU A 191 -19.42 -3.44 -19.65
CA GLU A 191 -19.50 -2.10 -19.05
C GLU A 191 -18.40 -1.87 -18.02
N TRP A 192 -18.14 -2.83 -17.14
CA TRP A 192 -17.06 -2.75 -16.16
C TRP A 192 -15.68 -2.67 -16.80
N ALA A 193 -15.47 -3.39 -17.90
CA ALA A 193 -14.22 -3.31 -18.68
C ALA A 193 -14.02 -1.90 -19.31
N LYS A 194 -15.10 -1.24 -19.73
CA LYS A 194 -15.02 0.15 -20.23
C LYS A 194 -14.59 1.12 -19.13
N VAL A 195 -15.06 0.93 -17.91
CA VAL A 195 -14.63 1.76 -16.76
C VAL A 195 -13.16 1.55 -16.48
N GLN A 196 -12.68 0.30 -16.44
CA GLN A 196 -11.27 0.00 -16.24
C GLN A 196 -10.38 0.68 -17.30
N GLY A 197 -10.80 0.71 -18.56
CA GLY A 197 -10.07 1.37 -19.64
C GLY A 197 -9.93 2.90 -19.51
N ARG A 198 -10.66 3.54 -18.59
CA ARG A 198 -10.52 4.98 -18.30
C ARG A 198 -9.51 5.29 -17.20
N PHE A 199 -9.00 4.27 -16.52
CA PHE A 199 -8.00 4.41 -15.48
C PHE A 199 -6.64 3.95 -15.96
N GLU A 200 -5.61 4.69 -15.60
CA GLU A 200 -4.24 4.20 -15.71
C GLU A 200 -3.99 3.20 -14.59
N SER A 201 -3.61 1.99 -14.96
CA SER A 201 -3.33 0.92 -13.98
C SER A 201 -1.86 0.94 -13.59
N ILE A 202 -1.59 1.31 -12.35
CA ILE A 202 -0.25 1.31 -11.78
C ILE A 202 -0.11 0.06 -10.90
N PRO A 203 0.67 -0.95 -11.31
CA PRO A 203 0.89 -2.14 -10.50
C PRO A 203 1.69 -1.77 -9.26
N PHE A 204 1.07 -1.93 -8.09
CA PHE A 204 1.73 -1.73 -6.80
C PHE A 204 2.33 -3.05 -6.33
N LEU A 205 3.44 -3.42 -6.98
CA LEU A 205 4.17 -4.66 -6.70
C LEU A 205 5.40 -4.33 -5.87
N ASP A 206 5.52 -4.98 -4.73
CA ASP A 206 6.74 -4.90 -3.92
C ASP A 206 7.78 -5.86 -4.51
N THR A 207 8.93 -5.34 -4.89
CA THR A 207 10.07 -6.17 -5.22
C THR A 207 10.68 -6.75 -3.94
N SER A 208 11.33 -7.91 -4.04
CA SER A 208 12.05 -8.49 -2.88
C SER A 208 13.07 -7.49 -2.30
N GLU A 209 13.70 -6.67 -3.14
CA GLU A 209 14.62 -5.63 -2.71
C GLU A 209 13.92 -4.54 -1.89
N GLN A 210 12.76 -4.05 -2.31
CA GLN A 210 11.98 -3.06 -1.54
C GLN A 210 11.56 -3.61 -0.18
N THR A 211 11.12 -4.87 -0.14
CA THR A 211 10.79 -5.55 1.12
C THR A 211 12.01 -5.64 2.03
N LEU A 212 13.18 -5.98 1.50
CA LEU A 212 14.43 -6.00 2.27
C LEU A 212 14.84 -4.62 2.80
N ARG A 213 14.61 -3.56 2.05
CA ARG A 213 14.83 -2.18 2.52
C ARG A 213 13.90 -1.81 3.68
N ILE A 214 12.66 -2.31 3.69
CA ILE A 214 11.74 -2.15 4.81
C ILE A 214 12.25 -2.91 6.04
N VAL A 215 12.72 -4.14 5.87
CA VAL A 215 13.34 -4.94 6.94
C VAL A 215 14.55 -4.20 7.52
N ALA A 216 15.45 -3.73 6.67
CA ALA A 216 16.63 -2.97 7.06
C ALA A 216 16.29 -1.69 7.84
N ALA A 217 15.24 -0.98 7.45
CA ALA A 217 14.77 0.22 8.14
C ALA A 217 14.13 -0.07 9.51
N ALA A 218 13.60 -1.28 9.72
CA ALA A 218 13.02 -1.70 11.00
C ALA A 218 14.07 -2.12 12.03
N ILE A 219 15.28 -2.51 11.58
CA ILE A 219 16.35 -3.01 12.45
C ILE A 219 17.28 -1.86 12.84
N LYS A 220 17.35 -1.56 14.13
CA LYS A 220 18.36 -0.63 14.67
C LYS A 220 19.55 -1.43 15.20
N LYS A 221 20.74 -0.99 14.84
CA LYS A 221 22.01 -1.58 15.28
C LYS A 221 22.78 -0.58 16.14
N ASP A 222 23.35 -1.06 17.20
CA ASP A 222 24.25 -0.31 18.07
C ASP A 222 25.60 -1.05 18.12
N LEU A 223 26.37 -0.94 17.04
CA LEU A 223 27.64 -1.61 16.87
C LEU A 223 28.78 -0.59 16.84
N THR A 224 29.87 -0.92 17.49
CA THR A 224 31.12 -0.14 17.37
C THR A 224 31.73 -0.30 15.97
N LYS A 225 32.61 0.63 15.57
CA LYS A 225 33.29 0.55 14.27
C LYS A 225 34.11 -0.74 14.06
N LYS A 226 34.60 -1.36 15.15
CA LYS A 226 35.30 -2.66 15.07
C LYS A 226 34.33 -3.79 14.78
N GLU A 227 33.22 -3.82 15.49
CA GLU A 227 32.14 -4.81 15.32
C GLU A 227 31.52 -4.73 13.94
N GLU A 228 31.25 -3.52 13.45
CA GLU A 228 30.80 -3.32 12.07
C GLU A 228 31.73 -3.97 11.03
N LYS A 229 33.05 -3.81 11.19
CA LYS A 229 34.02 -4.41 10.26
C LYS A 229 33.93 -5.93 10.27
N VAL A 230 33.78 -6.54 11.43
CA VAL A 230 33.65 -8.00 11.56
C VAL A 230 32.40 -8.50 10.87
N VAL A 231 31.26 -7.87 11.14
CA VAL A 231 29.96 -8.25 10.55
C VAL A 231 29.99 -8.04 9.03
N LYS A 232 30.50 -6.90 8.54
CA LYS A 232 30.63 -6.61 7.11
C LYS A 232 31.52 -7.63 6.38
N ALA A 233 32.64 -8.02 6.99
CA ALA A 233 33.52 -9.04 6.41
C ALA A 233 32.81 -10.41 6.29
N LYS A 234 32.08 -10.82 7.32
CA LYS A 234 31.29 -12.06 7.28
C LYS A 234 30.24 -12.03 6.17
N ILE A 235 29.49 -10.93 6.08
CA ILE A 235 28.43 -10.76 5.06
C ILE A 235 29.04 -10.74 3.65
N SER A 236 30.19 -10.09 3.44
CA SER A 236 30.87 -10.07 2.13
C SER A 236 31.25 -11.47 1.66
N ILE A 237 31.73 -12.33 2.57
CA ILE A 237 32.00 -13.75 2.26
C ILE A 237 30.71 -14.46 1.86
N GLN A 238 29.63 -14.29 2.63
CA GLN A 238 28.35 -14.92 2.36
C GLN A 238 27.73 -14.46 1.03
N VAL A 239 27.82 -13.17 0.72
CA VAL A 239 27.37 -12.62 -0.57
C VAL A 239 28.19 -13.22 -1.73
N GLY A 240 29.52 -13.40 -1.52
CA GLY A 240 30.37 -14.09 -2.48
C GLY A 240 29.92 -15.52 -2.80
N VAL A 241 29.47 -16.25 -1.76
CA VAL A 241 28.89 -17.60 -1.92
C VAL A 241 27.56 -17.54 -2.69
N LEU A 242 26.69 -16.58 -2.38
CA LEU A 242 25.40 -16.41 -3.10
C LEU A 242 25.63 -16.11 -4.59
N ILE A 243 26.60 -15.25 -4.93
CA ILE A 243 26.96 -14.93 -6.32
C ILE A 243 27.47 -16.17 -7.04
N LYS A 244 28.40 -16.89 -6.42
CA LYS A 244 28.99 -18.11 -7.01
C LYS A 244 27.94 -19.16 -7.35
N ASN A 245 26.87 -19.22 -6.56
CA ASN A 245 25.77 -20.17 -6.74
C ASN A 245 24.57 -19.59 -7.51
N ASN A 246 24.69 -18.42 -8.12
CA ASN A 246 23.60 -17.72 -8.82
C ASN A 246 22.32 -17.54 -7.97
N ALA A 247 22.49 -17.41 -6.65
CA ALA A 247 21.39 -17.24 -5.71
C ALA A 247 21.05 -15.78 -5.41
N LEU A 248 21.86 -14.83 -5.91
CA LEU A 248 21.59 -13.40 -5.79
C LEU A 248 20.66 -12.95 -6.92
N PRO A 249 19.58 -12.18 -6.62
CA PRO A 249 18.74 -11.59 -7.65
C PRO A 249 19.55 -10.77 -8.66
N SER A 250 19.27 -10.93 -9.95
CA SER A 250 20.00 -10.25 -11.04
C SER A 250 19.92 -8.71 -10.98
N THR A 251 18.96 -8.17 -10.23
CA THR A 251 18.77 -6.73 -10.00
C THR A 251 19.69 -6.16 -8.93
N LEU A 252 20.39 -7.01 -8.15
CA LEU A 252 21.25 -6.62 -7.04
C LEU A 252 22.72 -6.77 -7.44
N GLU A 253 23.43 -5.66 -7.59
CA GLU A 253 24.89 -5.64 -7.71
C GLU A 253 25.55 -6.00 -6.36
N LYS A 254 26.77 -6.56 -6.41
CA LYS A 254 27.50 -7.06 -5.25
C LYS A 254 27.56 -6.04 -4.10
N GLU A 255 28.00 -4.83 -4.38
CA GLU A 255 28.19 -3.77 -3.37
C GLU A 255 26.87 -3.33 -2.75
N SER A 256 25.83 -3.25 -3.57
CA SER A 256 24.45 -2.95 -3.10
C SER A 256 23.91 -4.08 -2.24
N ALA A 257 24.17 -5.34 -2.60
CA ALA A 257 23.78 -6.51 -1.84
C ALA A 257 24.50 -6.58 -0.48
N GLU A 258 25.81 -6.39 -0.45
CA GLU A 258 26.60 -6.37 0.80
C GLU A 258 26.06 -5.31 1.77
N ARG A 259 25.77 -4.11 1.27
CA ARG A 259 25.19 -3.04 2.08
C ARG A 259 23.78 -3.41 2.59
N LEU A 260 22.92 -3.88 1.71
CA LEU A 260 21.54 -4.23 2.04
C LEU A 260 21.47 -5.36 3.08
N PHE A 261 22.27 -6.41 2.93
CA PHE A 261 22.32 -7.50 3.89
C PHE A 261 22.97 -7.10 5.22
N TYR A 262 23.98 -6.20 5.18
CA TYR A 262 24.48 -5.61 6.41
C TYR A 262 23.37 -4.81 7.13
N ASP A 263 22.57 -4.07 6.37
CA ASP A 263 21.46 -3.32 6.94
C ASP A 263 20.36 -4.24 7.51
N CYS A 264 20.21 -5.47 7.01
CA CYS A 264 19.32 -6.50 7.53
C CYS A 264 19.92 -7.36 8.68
N TYR A 265 21.22 -7.20 9.05
CA TYR A 265 21.82 -7.95 10.15
C TYR A 265 21.01 -7.76 11.46
N PRO A 266 20.71 -8.81 12.25
CA PRO A 266 21.34 -10.13 12.28
C PRO A 266 20.69 -11.22 11.40
N LEU A 267 19.81 -10.91 10.46
CA LEU A 267 19.36 -11.93 9.52
C LEU A 267 20.53 -12.43 8.67
N HIS A 268 20.66 -13.75 8.51
CA HIS A 268 21.58 -14.33 7.52
C HIS A 268 21.16 -13.85 6.12
N PRO A 269 22.06 -13.54 5.17
CA PRO A 269 21.70 -13.09 3.82
C PRO A 269 20.66 -13.97 3.12
N LEU A 270 20.76 -15.28 3.29
CA LEU A 270 19.77 -16.22 2.74
C LEU A 270 18.41 -16.10 3.44
N SER A 271 18.38 -15.92 4.76
CA SER A 271 17.14 -15.65 5.51
C SER A 271 16.46 -14.38 5.03
N ALA A 272 17.25 -13.32 4.81
CA ALA A 272 16.78 -12.07 4.25
C ALA A 272 16.17 -12.26 2.85
N LEU A 273 16.80 -13.05 1.97
CA LEU A 273 16.28 -13.33 0.62
C LEU A 273 15.00 -14.17 0.63
N VAL A 274 14.90 -15.14 1.53
CA VAL A 274 13.76 -16.05 1.61
C VAL A 274 12.54 -15.38 2.27
N LEU A 275 12.76 -14.49 3.23
CA LEU A 275 11.69 -13.84 3.99
C LEU A 275 10.63 -13.13 3.12
N PRO A 276 10.97 -12.29 2.13
CA PRO A 276 9.97 -11.69 1.24
C PRO A 276 9.17 -12.74 0.46
N ILE A 277 9.83 -13.79 0.01
CA ILE A 277 9.20 -14.87 -0.77
C ILE A 277 8.19 -15.64 0.10
N LEU A 278 8.55 -15.95 1.33
CA LEU A 278 7.65 -16.58 2.29
C LEU A 278 6.45 -15.68 2.60
N CYS A 279 6.68 -14.40 2.86
CA CYS A 279 5.60 -13.43 3.11
C CYS A 279 4.61 -13.34 1.93
N GLN A 280 5.10 -13.42 0.69
CA GLN A 280 4.25 -13.41 -0.51
C GLN A 280 3.46 -14.71 -0.71
N LYS A 281 4.06 -15.85 -0.38
CA LYS A 281 3.49 -17.18 -0.65
C LYS A 281 2.56 -17.66 0.47
N VAL A 282 2.88 -17.38 1.73
CA VAL A 282 2.23 -18.00 2.89
C VAL A 282 1.11 -17.13 3.44
N ALA A 283 1.16 -15.81 3.30
CA ALA A 283 0.16 -14.93 3.91
C ALA A 283 0.00 -13.58 3.22
N GLN A 284 -0.69 -12.65 3.90
CA GLN A 284 -1.04 -11.32 3.38
C GLN A 284 0.16 -10.35 3.30
N ASN A 285 1.27 -10.78 2.69
CA ASN A 285 2.45 -9.93 2.40
C ASN A 285 2.99 -9.14 3.61
N GLU A 286 2.86 -7.82 3.58
CA GLU A 286 3.47 -6.92 4.56
C GLU A 286 2.98 -7.10 5.99
N ARG A 287 1.70 -7.41 6.21
CA ARG A 287 1.19 -7.68 7.56
C ARG A 287 1.95 -8.84 8.19
N THR A 288 2.21 -9.87 7.41
CA THR A 288 2.99 -11.04 7.84
C THR A 288 4.44 -10.68 8.11
N LEU A 289 5.06 -9.83 7.28
CA LEU A 289 6.42 -9.33 7.50
C LEU A 289 6.53 -8.58 8.83
N PHE A 290 5.63 -7.62 9.08
CA PHE A 290 5.65 -6.85 10.32
C PHE A 290 5.30 -7.71 11.55
N SER A 291 4.42 -8.68 11.38
CA SER A 291 4.12 -9.65 12.44
C SER A 291 5.39 -10.45 12.78
N TYR A 292 6.12 -10.97 11.80
CA TYR A 292 7.38 -11.66 12.01
C TYR A 292 8.41 -10.79 12.74
N LEU A 293 8.64 -9.57 12.23
CA LEU A 293 9.64 -8.64 12.79
C LEU A 293 9.31 -8.20 14.22
N GLY A 294 8.03 -8.09 14.56
CA GLY A 294 7.57 -7.72 15.92
C GLY A 294 7.29 -8.90 16.84
N SER A 295 7.34 -10.13 16.33
CA SER A 295 6.90 -11.32 17.08
C SER A 295 7.91 -11.74 18.14
N LYS A 296 7.38 -12.01 19.32
CA LYS A 296 8.08 -12.66 20.46
C LYS A 296 7.74 -14.15 20.57
N GLU A 297 6.93 -14.67 19.66
CA GLU A 297 6.61 -16.09 19.57
C GLU A 297 7.86 -16.88 19.18
N THR A 298 7.87 -18.18 19.46
CA THR A 298 8.98 -19.07 19.12
C THR A 298 9.38 -18.93 17.65
N HIS A 299 10.66 -18.73 17.40
CA HIS A 299 11.27 -18.44 16.10
C HIS A 299 10.83 -17.10 15.44
N GLY A 300 10.03 -16.26 16.12
CA GLY A 300 9.82 -14.87 15.68
C GLY A 300 11.13 -14.09 15.73
N PHE A 301 11.23 -12.99 14.99
CA PHE A 301 12.46 -12.21 14.89
C PHE A 301 12.99 -11.78 16.26
N VAL A 302 12.11 -11.32 17.15
CA VAL A 302 12.51 -10.88 18.51
C VAL A 302 12.97 -12.06 19.37
N ASP A 303 12.31 -13.24 19.25
CA ASP A 303 12.73 -14.45 19.97
C ASP A 303 14.10 -14.94 19.46
N SER A 304 14.28 -15.05 18.14
CA SER A 304 15.55 -15.44 17.53
C SER A 304 16.67 -14.44 17.85
N LEU A 305 16.35 -13.15 17.94
CA LEU A 305 17.32 -12.12 18.33
C LEU A 305 17.88 -12.35 19.74
N THR A 306 17.08 -12.86 20.68
CA THR A 306 17.55 -13.17 22.05
C THR A 306 18.53 -14.34 22.11
N LYS A 307 18.58 -15.16 21.06
CA LYS A 307 19.49 -16.30 20.92
C LYS A 307 20.83 -15.92 20.25
N CYS A 308 20.93 -14.74 19.66
CA CYS A 308 22.16 -14.20 19.08
C CYS A 308 23.01 -13.60 20.21
N GLU A 309 23.83 -14.44 20.87
CA GLU A 309 24.63 -14.04 22.05
C GLU A 309 25.98 -13.44 21.66
N ASN A 310 26.53 -13.85 20.52
CA ASN A 310 27.87 -13.45 20.08
C ASN A 310 27.81 -12.53 18.88
N LEU A 311 28.85 -11.70 18.75
CA LEU A 311 29.05 -10.89 17.56
C LEU A 311 29.19 -11.79 16.32
N GLY A 312 28.35 -11.56 15.34
CA GLY A 312 28.33 -12.33 14.12
C GLY A 312 27.33 -13.49 14.13
N ASP A 313 26.64 -13.75 15.25
CA ASP A 313 25.49 -14.66 15.23
C ASP A 313 24.42 -14.13 14.29
N GLN A 314 23.74 -15.03 13.61
CA GLN A 314 22.76 -14.68 12.58
C GLN A 314 21.55 -15.61 12.67
N ILE A 315 20.36 -15.02 12.48
CA ILE A 315 19.12 -15.76 12.38
C ILE A 315 19.13 -16.54 11.05
N GLN A 316 19.06 -17.85 11.19
CA GLN A 316 19.23 -18.78 10.06
C GLN A 316 17.94 -18.99 9.25
N PRO A 317 18.02 -19.45 8.00
CA PRO A 317 16.84 -19.69 7.18
C PRO A 317 15.83 -20.67 7.80
N TRP A 318 16.30 -21.68 8.51
CA TRP A 318 15.43 -22.65 9.16
C TRP A 318 14.59 -22.03 10.29
N GLU A 319 15.11 -21.06 11.06
CA GLU A 319 14.35 -20.36 12.10
C GLU A 319 13.20 -19.56 11.48
N VAL A 320 13.47 -18.90 10.36
CA VAL A 320 12.42 -18.17 9.62
C VAL A 320 11.36 -19.15 9.12
N TYR A 321 11.77 -20.31 8.59
CA TYR A 321 10.86 -21.36 8.12
C TYR A 321 9.99 -21.89 9.27
N GLU A 322 10.58 -22.22 10.44
CA GLU A 322 9.87 -22.71 11.62
C GLU A 322 8.82 -21.71 12.12
N TYR A 323 9.13 -20.42 12.10
CA TYR A 323 8.16 -19.38 12.45
C TYR A 323 6.91 -19.46 11.60
N PHE A 324 7.08 -19.55 10.28
CA PHE A 324 5.96 -19.56 9.35
C PHE A 324 5.14 -20.85 9.45
N ILE A 325 5.77 -21.99 9.70
CA ILE A 325 5.06 -23.26 9.92
C ILE A 325 4.23 -23.21 11.19
N ARG A 326 4.81 -22.79 12.31
CA ARG A 326 4.15 -22.86 13.61
C ARG A 326 3.12 -21.77 13.84
N ASN A 327 3.39 -20.56 13.38
CA ASN A 327 2.59 -19.39 13.74
C ASN A 327 1.69 -18.89 12.59
N GLN A 328 1.83 -19.45 11.40
CA GLN A 328 1.01 -19.09 10.24
C GLN A 328 0.39 -20.34 9.58
N PRO A 329 -0.38 -21.14 10.34
CA PRO A 329 -1.01 -22.31 9.76
C PRO A 329 -2.03 -21.87 8.71
N VAL A 330 -1.65 -21.97 7.44
CA VAL A 330 -2.56 -22.07 6.30
C VAL A 330 -3.41 -20.85 6.00
N ALA A 331 -2.81 -19.79 5.51
CA ALA A 331 -3.55 -18.79 4.73
C ALA A 331 -2.93 -18.65 3.34
N THR A 332 -2.79 -19.73 2.62
CA THR A 332 -2.38 -19.66 1.22
C THR A 332 -3.60 -19.35 0.35
N SER A 333 -3.52 -18.26 -0.41
CA SER A 333 -4.56 -17.86 -1.37
C SER A 333 -4.70 -18.82 -2.56
N ASP A 334 -3.80 -19.81 -2.68
CA ASP A 334 -3.73 -20.76 -3.78
C ASP A 334 -3.70 -22.19 -3.26
N HIS A 335 -4.71 -22.97 -3.66
CA HIS A 335 -4.88 -24.37 -3.26
C HIS A 335 -3.68 -25.27 -3.65
N TYR A 336 -2.96 -24.93 -4.74
CA TYR A 336 -1.79 -25.67 -5.19
C TYR A 336 -0.58 -25.42 -4.29
N THR A 337 -0.32 -24.18 -3.94
CA THR A 337 0.77 -23.78 -3.03
C THR A 337 0.54 -24.36 -1.64
N HIS A 338 -0.70 -24.38 -1.17
CA HIS A 338 -1.09 -25.01 0.09
C HIS A 338 -0.75 -26.51 0.12
N ARG A 339 -1.11 -27.22 -0.93
CA ARG A 339 -0.84 -28.66 -1.02
C ARG A 339 0.66 -28.95 -1.01
N ARG A 340 1.45 -28.20 -1.78
CA ARG A 340 2.91 -28.31 -1.82
C ARG A 340 3.56 -27.99 -0.48
N TRP A 341 3.06 -26.97 0.21
CA TRP A 341 3.51 -26.63 1.55
C TRP A 341 3.24 -27.76 2.54
N ALA A 342 2.05 -28.33 2.53
CA ALA A 342 1.70 -29.47 3.38
C ALA A 342 2.56 -30.71 3.09
N GLU A 343 2.87 -30.98 1.82
CA GLU A 343 3.77 -32.06 1.40
C GLU A 343 5.18 -31.87 1.97
N VAL A 344 5.72 -30.62 1.95
CA VAL A 344 7.03 -30.29 2.52
C VAL A 344 7.04 -30.46 4.03
N VAL A 345 6.04 -29.91 4.73
CA VAL A 345 5.90 -30.07 6.19
C VAL A 345 5.87 -31.55 6.57
N THR A 346 5.04 -32.34 5.90
CA THR A 346 4.94 -33.79 6.16
C THR A 346 6.27 -34.52 5.88
N ALA A 347 7.00 -34.10 4.85
CA ALA A 347 8.31 -34.70 4.54
C ALA A 347 9.35 -34.40 5.63
N VAL A 348 9.38 -33.16 6.11
CA VAL A 348 10.29 -32.72 7.19
C VAL A 348 9.96 -33.43 8.51
N GLU A 349 8.67 -33.52 8.89
CA GLU A 349 8.23 -34.25 10.09
C GLU A 349 8.58 -35.75 10.07
N ARG A 350 8.62 -36.36 8.88
CA ARG A 350 9.01 -37.77 8.72
C ARG A 350 10.50 -38.01 8.87
N LEU A 351 11.34 -36.99 8.65
CA LEU A 351 12.79 -37.13 8.80
C LEU A 351 13.23 -37.20 10.28
N GLY A 352 12.43 -36.68 11.20
CA GLY A 352 12.76 -36.57 12.62
C GLY A 352 13.80 -35.50 12.91
N ASP A 353 13.82 -35.03 14.16
CA ASP A 353 14.66 -33.90 14.58
C ASP A 353 16.17 -34.13 14.39
N ALA A 354 16.65 -35.35 14.63
CA ALA A 354 18.07 -35.68 14.56
C ALA A 354 18.63 -35.72 13.12
N GLU A 355 17.82 -36.08 12.13
CA GLU A 355 18.24 -36.07 10.72
C GLU A 355 18.15 -34.69 10.10
N PHE A 356 17.27 -33.84 10.60
CA PHE A 356 17.15 -32.46 10.13
C PHE A 356 18.35 -31.62 10.54
N GLU A 357 18.89 -31.79 11.74
CA GLU A 357 20.12 -31.11 12.17
C GLU A 357 21.36 -31.50 11.35
N SER A 358 21.38 -32.69 10.77
CA SER A 358 22.49 -33.16 9.92
C SER A 358 22.49 -32.61 8.49
N ILE A 359 21.39 -32.00 8.04
CA ILE A 359 21.22 -31.43 6.69
C ILE A 359 21.55 -29.94 6.67
N GLN A 360 21.72 -29.29 7.83
CA GLN A 360 22.19 -27.91 7.95
C GLN A 360 23.68 -27.80 7.66
#